data_deda1d081a594bec644192fe85caf46e
#
_entry.id   deda1d081a594bec644192fe85caf46e
#
_cell.length_a   1.000
_cell.length_b   1.000
_cell.length_c   1.000
_cell.angle_alpha   90.00
_cell.angle_beta   90.00
_cell.angle_gamma   90.00
#
_symmetry.space_group_name_H-M   'P 1'
#
loop_
_entity.id
_entity.type
_entity.pdbx_description
1 polymer ?
#
loop_
_entity_poly.entity_id
_entity_poly.type
_entity_poly.pdbx_seq_one_letter_code
_entity_poly.pdbx_strand_id
1 'polypeptide(L)'
;RQRQMCIRDRTLALAVDGSFDWAMVPGYIIAQFAGAFVGAVIVYLLFKGQFDATEDQATKLGVFCTAPSIPNMGQNIFSEAVGTFILVFAIKGIGNVTGLSTGVDKLFVFGIIVSVGMSLGGLTGYAINPARDLGPRLAHAVLPIKGKGSSNWGYGIVTLIGPVIGAVAAVLLFGAIPW
;
A
#
# COMPACT_ATOMS: atom_id res chain seq x y z
N ARG A 1 -2.81 -5.29 -24.32
CA ARG A 1 -4.15 -5.46 -23.71
C ARG A 1 -4.13 -6.37 -22.48
N GLN A 2 -3.17 -6.23 -21.56
CA GLN A 2 -3.19 -6.97 -20.29
C GLN A 2 -2.64 -6.08 -19.20
N ARG A 3 -3.44 -5.12 -18.75
CA ARG A 3 -3.02 -4.05 -17.84
C ARG A 3 -3.75 -4.11 -16.50
N GLN A 4 -4.12 -5.27 -16.00
CA GLN A 4 -5.17 -5.26 -14.97
C GLN A 4 -4.80 -5.79 -13.59
N MET A 5 -3.54 -5.98 -13.22
CA MET A 5 -3.37 -6.69 -11.95
C MET A 5 -2.38 -6.14 -10.92
N CYS A 6 -1.97 -4.91 -10.96
CA CYS A 6 -1.25 -4.30 -9.83
C CYS A 6 -1.42 -2.78 -9.81
N ILE A 7 -2.66 -2.30 -9.62
CA ILE A 7 -3.05 -0.91 -9.92
C ILE A 7 -3.06 -0.01 -8.67
N ARG A 8 -2.67 -0.50 -7.50
CA ARG A 8 -3.05 0.15 -6.24
C ARG A 8 -2.32 1.46 -5.96
N ASP A 9 -1.01 1.53 -6.09
CA ASP A 9 -0.24 2.78 -5.91
C ASP A 9 0.07 3.44 -7.24
N ARG A 10 -0.19 2.70 -8.29
CA ARG A 10 0.09 3.05 -9.67
C ARG A 10 -0.95 3.95 -10.30
N THR A 11 -2.19 3.99 -9.80
CA THR A 11 -3.26 4.73 -10.49
C THR A 11 -2.89 6.19 -10.68
N LEU A 12 -2.41 6.86 -9.62
CA LEU A 12 -1.93 8.24 -9.70
C LEU A 12 -0.62 8.34 -10.49
N ALA A 13 0.35 7.48 -10.21
CA ALA A 13 1.64 7.49 -10.90
C ALA A 13 1.50 7.21 -12.40
N LEU A 14 0.64 6.27 -12.79
CA LEU A 14 0.36 5.96 -14.20
C LEU A 14 -0.48 7.05 -14.87
N ALA A 15 -1.32 7.77 -14.14
CA ALA A 15 -2.02 8.92 -14.67
C ALA A 15 -1.05 10.09 -14.92
N VAL A 16 -0.09 10.31 -14.02
CA VAL A 16 0.99 11.29 -14.21
C VAL A 16 1.89 10.92 -15.40
N ASP A 17 2.18 9.64 -15.59
CA ASP A 17 2.96 9.11 -16.72
C ASP A 17 2.18 9.09 -18.06
N GLY A 18 0.90 9.46 -18.05
CA GLY A 18 0.06 9.41 -19.24
C GLY A 18 -0.36 8.00 -19.70
N SER A 19 0.01 6.95 -18.95
CA SER A 19 -0.33 5.56 -19.25
C SER A 19 -1.73 5.15 -18.78
N PHE A 20 -2.41 6.03 -18.04
CA PHE A 20 -3.74 5.78 -17.47
C PHE A 20 -4.62 7.03 -17.56
N ASP A 21 -5.88 6.83 -17.95
CA ASP A 21 -6.82 7.94 -18.13
C ASP A 21 -7.24 8.54 -16.77
N TRP A 22 -7.09 9.83 -16.61
CA TRP A 22 -7.48 10.58 -15.41
C TRP A 22 -8.96 10.44 -15.07
N ALA A 23 -9.83 10.28 -16.06
CA ALA A 23 -11.26 10.09 -15.84
C ALA A 23 -11.57 8.80 -15.06
N MET A 24 -10.71 7.79 -15.15
CA MET A 24 -10.88 6.52 -14.44
C MET A 24 -10.28 6.52 -13.03
N VAL A 25 -9.40 7.46 -12.72
CA VAL A 25 -8.67 7.50 -11.42
C VAL A 25 -9.62 7.50 -10.22
N PRO A 26 -10.66 8.35 -10.12
CA PRO A 26 -11.55 8.35 -8.96
C PRO A 26 -12.26 7.01 -8.74
N GLY A 27 -12.78 6.41 -9.82
CA GLY A 27 -13.47 5.12 -9.75
C GLY A 27 -12.56 4.00 -9.22
N TYR A 28 -11.31 3.96 -9.70
CA TYR A 28 -10.32 2.97 -9.23
C TYR A 28 -9.93 3.19 -7.78
N ILE A 29 -9.73 4.43 -7.33
CA ILE A 29 -9.43 4.74 -5.93
C ILE A 29 -10.57 4.28 -5.03
N ILE A 30 -11.82 4.63 -5.36
CA ILE A 30 -13.00 4.22 -4.57
C ILE A 30 -13.10 2.69 -4.50
N ALA A 31 -12.95 2.00 -5.63
CA ALA A 31 -13.02 0.54 -5.67
C ALA A 31 -11.93 -0.11 -4.82
N GLN A 32 -10.72 0.45 -4.80
CA GLN A 32 -9.61 -0.04 -3.99
C GLN A 32 -9.87 0.12 -2.49
N PHE A 33 -10.35 1.31 -2.07
CA PHE A 33 -10.72 1.56 -0.69
C PHE A 33 -11.87 0.66 -0.23
N ALA A 34 -12.91 0.53 -1.06
CA ALA A 34 -14.04 -0.36 -0.77
C ALA A 34 -13.59 -1.82 -0.64
N GLY A 35 -12.77 -2.30 -1.57
CA GLY A 35 -12.23 -3.66 -1.52
C GLY A 35 -11.36 -3.90 -0.28
N ALA A 36 -10.49 -2.95 0.08
CA ALA A 36 -9.66 -3.03 1.27
C ALA A 36 -10.50 -3.03 2.56
N PHE A 37 -11.53 -2.19 2.62
CA PHE A 37 -12.49 -2.15 3.73
C PHE A 37 -13.24 -3.49 3.87
N VAL A 38 -13.83 -3.99 2.80
CA VAL A 38 -14.57 -5.28 2.81
C VAL A 38 -13.63 -6.43 3.19
N GLY A 39 -12.41 -6.47 2.64
CA GLY A 39 -11.41 -7.45 3.03
C GLY A 39 -11.09 -7.43 4.52
N ALA A 40 -10.97 -6.25 5.12
CA ALA A 40 -10.75 -6.08 6.55
C ALA A 40 -11.94 -6.57 7.39
N VAL A 41 -13.17 -6.31 6.93
CA VAL A 41 -14.39 -6.85 7.59
C VAL A 41 -14.39 -8.38 7.57
N ILE A 42 -14.05 -8.99 6.44
CA ILE A 42 -13.96 -10.45 6.32
C ILE A 42 -12.90 -11.01 7.28
N VAL A 43 -11.71 -10.38 7.35
CA VAL A 43 -10.66 -10.78 8.30
C VAL A 43 -11.17 -10.70 9.74
N TYR A 44 -11.86 -9.62 10.11
CA TYR A 44 -12.44 -9.51 11.45
C TYR A 44 -13.42 -10.64 11.76
N LEU A 45 -14.30 -10.98 10.83
CA LEU A 45 -15.27 -12.06 11.01
C LEU A 45 -14.60 -13.44 11.16
N LEU A 46 -13.57 -13.70 10.33
CA LEU A 46 -12.81 -14.95 10.37
C LEU A 46 -12.04 -15.12 11.68
N PHE A 47 -11.46 -14.06 12.19
CA PHE A 47 -10.58 -14.08 13.35
C PHE A 47 -11.22 -13.50 14.61
N LYS A 48 -12.57 -13.44 14.65
CA LYS A 48 -13.29 -12.83 15.78
C LYS A 48 -12.89 -13.40 17.15
N GLY A 49 -12.74 -14.72 17.25
CA GLY A 49 -12.32 -15.36 18.49
C GLY A 49 -10.93 -14.93 18.96
N GLN A 50 -9.97 -14.76 18.04
CA GLN A 50 -8.63 -14.27 18.34
C GLN A 50 -8.67 -12.79 18.76
N PHE A 51 -9.48 -11.95 18.12
CA PHE A 51 -9.69 -10.57 18.54
C PHE A 51 -10.26 -10.47 19.95
N ASP A 52 -11.22 -11.33 20.30
CA ASP A 52 -11.83 -11.33 21.62
C ASP A 52 -10.86 -11.83 22.71
N ALA A 53 -9.95 -12.76 22.39
CA ALA A 53 -8.94 -13.31 23.28
C ALA A 53 -7.68 -12.43 23.41
N THR A 54 -7.39 -11.57 22.45
CA THR A 54 -6.23 -10.67 22.48
C THR A 54 -6.53 -9.47 23.37
N GLU A 55 -5.66 -9.13 24.30
CA GLU A 55 -5.80 -7.94 25.15
C GLU A 55 -5.08 -6.71 24.54
N ASP A 56 -3.92 -6.94 23.92
CA ASP A 56 -3.07 -5.89 23.37
C ASP A 56 -3.71 -5.15 22.19
N GLN A 57 -3.90 -3.84 22.38
CA GLN A 57 -4.52 -2.95 21.41
C GLN A 57 -3.66 -2.74 20.18
N ALA A 58 -2.33 -2.70 20.33
CA ALA A 58 -1.40 -2.51 19.23
C ALA A 58 -1.42 -3.71 18.27
N THR A 59 -1.47 -4.91 18.82
CA THR A 59 -1.64 -6.15 18.05
C THR A 59 -2.95 -6.16 17.26
N LYS A 60 -4.07 -5.75 17.89
CA LYS A 60 -5.35 -5.64 17.18
C LYS A 60 -5.30 -4.63 16.04
N LEU A 61 -4.71 -3.46 16.29
CA LEU A 61 -4.54 -2.42 15.26
C LEU A 61 -3.65 -2.92 14.13
N GLY A 62 -2.56 -3.62 14.45
CA GLY A 62 -1.57 -4.14 13.48
C GLY A 62 -2.14 -5.15 12.48
N VAL A 63 -3.27 -5.80 12.78
CA VAL A 63 -3.97 -6.66 11.81
C VAL A 63 -4.60 -5.83 10.69
N PHE A 64 -5.02 -4.60 10.97
CA PHE A 64 -5.73 -3.75 10.02
C PHE A 64 -4.80 -2.79 9.28
N CYS A 65 -3.94 -2.09 9.99
CA CYS A 65 -3.15 -1.01 9.43
C CYS A 65 -1.75 -0.95 10.05
N THR A 66 -0.89 -0.17 9.40
CA THR A 66 0.50 -0.06 9.81
C THR A 66 0.69 0.96 10.92
N ALA A 67 1.79 0.81 11.64
CA ALA A 67 2.25 1.75 12.65
C ALA A 67 3.79 1.83 12.62
N PRO A 68 4.40 2.96 13.00
CA PRO A 68 5.83 3.10 13.01
C PRO A 68 6.42 2.40 14.24
N SER A 69 7.61 1.82 14.09
CA SER A 69 8.40 1.33 15.23
C SER A 69 8.89 2.50 16.10
N ILE A 70 9.25 3.62 15.47
CA ILE A 70 9.67 4.85 16.13
C ILE A 70 8.82 6.00 15.59
N PRO A 71 8.06 6.70 16.46
CA PRO A 71 7.23 7.83 16.04
C PRO A 71 8.07 9.04 15.61
N ASN A 72 8.29 9.20 14.31
CA ASN A 72 8.92 10.37 13.70
C ASN A 72 8.25 10.62 12.33
N MET A 73 7.37 11.61 12.27
CA MET A 73 6.55 11.87 11.09
C MET A 73 7.39 12.05 9.81
N GLY A 74 8.42 12.89 9.85
CA GLY A 74 9.26 13.18 8.69
C GLY A 74 10.04 11.97 8.20
N GLN A 75 10.67 11.24 9.12
CA GLN A 75 11.43 10.04 8.79
C GLN A 75 10.51 8.91 8.29
N ASN A 76 9.32 8.79 8.85
CA ASN A 76 8.37 7.76 8.44
C ASN A 76 7.78 8.06 7.07
N ILE A 77 7.47 9.33 6.75
CA ILE A 77 7.10 9.75 5.38
C ILE A 77 8.21 9.43 4.40
N PHE A 78 9.48 9.73 4.74
CA PHE A 78 10.63 9.41 3.90
C PHE A 78 10.77 7.90 3.67
N SER A 79 10.64 7.09 4.72
CA SER A 79 10.72 5.62 4.62
C SER A 79 9.62 5.04 3.72
N GLU A 80 8.38 5.50 3.87
CA GLU A 80 7.26 5.09 3.01
C GLU A 80 7.45 5.55 1.56
N ALA A 81 8.00 6.76 1.36
CA ALA A 81 8.32 7.27 0.04
C ALA A 81 9.39 6.43 -0.65
N VAL A 82 10.47 6.07 0.06
CA VAL A 82 11.54 5.21 -0.48
C VAL A 82 11.01 3.82 -0.82
N GLY A 83 10.25 3.19 0.08
CA GLY A 83 9.66 1.86 -0.18
C GLY A 83 8.75 1.86 -1.40
N THR A 84 7.91 2.87 -1.54
CA THR A 84 7.01 3.02 -2.69
C THR A 84 7.77 3.36 -3.97
N PHE A 85 8.80 4.21 -3.87
CA PHE A 85 9.68 4.53 -5.00
C PHE A 85 10.32 3.27 -5.57
N ILE A 86 10.95 2.44 -4.73
CA ILE A 86 11.59 1.19 -5.16
C ILE A 86 10.55 0.27 -5.83
N LEU A 87 9.39 0.12 -5.22
CA LEU A 87 8.32 -0.71 -5.76
C LEU A 87 7.88 -0.24 -7.15
N VAL A 88 7.52 1.03 -7.31
CA VAL A 88 7.00 1.58 -8.56
C VAL A 88 8.07 1.59 -9.65
N PHE A 89 9.30 1.97 -9.31
CA PHE A 89 10.42 2.01 -10.23
C PHE A 89 10.75 0.61 -10.79
N ALA A 90 10.86 -0.39 -9.90
CA ALA A 90 11.11 -1.78 -10.30
C ALA A 90 9.98 -2.34 -11.18
N ILE A 91 8.74 -2.02 -10.86
CA ILE A 91 7.58 -2.45 -11.65
C ILE A 91 7.58 -1.82 -13.05
N LYS A 92 7.98 -0.56 -13.19
CA LYS A 92 8.15 0.09 -14.50
C LYS A 92 9.27 -0.61 -15.29
N GLY A 93 10.40 -0.91 -14.64
CA GLY A 93 11.49 -1.67 -15.23
C GLY A 93 11.06 -3.07 -15.72
N ILE A 94 10.35 -3.83 -14.88
CA ILE A 94 9.81 -5.15 -15.27
C ILE A 94 8.88 -5.01 -16.49
N GLY A 95 8.07 -3.95 -16.53
CA GLY A 95 7.16 -3.69 -17.66
C GLY A 95 7.85 -3.38 -18.99
N ASN A 96 9.12 -2.96 -18.95
CA ASN A 96 9.93 -2.66 -20.13
C ASN A 96 10.72 -3.89 -20.66
N VAL A 97 10.77 -4.98 -19.88
CA VAL A 97 11.46 -6.19 -20.33
C VAL A 97 10.65 -6.86 -21.46
N THR A 98 11.26 -7.03 -22.62
CA THR A 98 10.69 -7.74 -23.74
C THR A 98 10.92 -9.26 -23.61
N GLY A 99 9.98 -10.07 -24.08
CA GLY A 99 10.12 -11.53 -24.10
C GLY A 99 9.78 -12.25 -22.79
N LEU A 100 9.28 -11.56 -21.76
CA LEU A 100 8.75 -12.22 -20.56
C LEU A 100 7.47 -12.99 -20.90
N SER A 101 7.42 -14.27 -20.50
CA SER A 101 6.22 -15.09 -20.60
C SER A 101 5.09 -14.50 -19.76
N THR A 102 3.85 -14.66 -20.21
CA THR A 102 2.66 -14.20 -19.50
C THR A 102 2.64 -14.72 -18.06
N GLY A 103 2.60 -13.83 -17.09
CA GLY A 103 2.54 -14.13 -15.66
C GLY A 103 3.89 -14.12 -14.94
N VAL A 104 5.02 -14.26 -15.65
CA VAL A 104 6.35 -14.18 -15.02
C VAL A 104 6.61 -12.77 -14.45
N ASP A 105 6.13 -11.74 -15.12
CA ASP A 105 6.14 -10.36 -14.62
C ASP A 105 5.49 -10.25 -13.23
N LYS A 106 4.43 -11.00 -12.95
CA LYS A 106 3.75 -11.00 -11.64
C LYS A 106 4.60 -11.65 -10.55
N LEU A 107 5.38 -12.68 -10.90
CA LEU A 107 6.32 -13.32 -9.97
C LEU A 107 7.43 -12.34 -9.56
N PHE A 108 7.96 -11.56 -10.50
CA PHE A 108 8.93 -10.52 -10.16
C PHE A 108 8.33 -9.42 -9.29
N VAL A 109 7.11 -8.97 -9.59
CA VAL A 109 6.40 -7.99 -8.73
C VAL A 109 6.19 -8.55 -7.32
N PHE A 110 5.80 -9.81 -7.18
CA PHE A 110 5.72 -10.48 -5.88
C PHE A 110 7.07 -10.45 -5.16
N GLY A 111 8.15 -10.81 -5.84
CA GLY A 111 9.51 -10.78 -5.29
C GLY A 111 9.92 -9.38 -4.78
N ILE A 112 9.62 -8.32 -5.54
CA ILE A 112 9.90 -6.94 -5.11
C ILE A 112 9.09 -6.57 -3.85
N ILE A 113 7.81 -6.91 -3.79
CA ILE A 113 6.97 -6.63 -2.61
C ILE A 113 7.53 -7.35 -1.38
N VAL A 114 7.91 -8.62 -1.52
CA VAL A 114 8.53 -9.39 -0.43
C VAL A 114 9.85 -8.74 0.00
N SER A 115 10.71 -8.36 -0.95
CA SER A 115 12.00 -7.72 -0.66
C SER A 115 11.83 -6.39 0.09
N VAL A 116 10.91 -5.54 -0.34
CA VAL A 116 10.57 -4.27 0.36
C VAL A 116 10.03 -4.56 1.76
N GLY A 117 9.15 -5.55 1.91
CA GLY A 117 8.61 -5.93 3.21
C GLY A 117 9.68 -6.44 4.17
N MET A 118 10.61 -7.27 3.70
CA MET A 118 11.69 -7.82 4.53
C MET A 118 12.76 -6.80 4.89
N SER A 119 13.04 -5.82 4.01
CA SER A 119 14.11 -4.83 4.22
C SER A 119 13.63 -3.57 4.94
N LEU A 120 12.45 -3.04 4.60
CA LEU A 120 11.94 -1.76 5.10
C LEU A 120 10.74 -1.92 6.04
N GLY A 121 10.17 -3.12 6.15
CA GLY A 121 8.98 -3.37 6.96
C GLY A 121 9.14 -3.07 8.44
N GLY A 122 10.34 -3.25 8.98
CA GLY A 122 10.63 -2.95 10.37
C GLY A 122 10.52 -1.48 10.77
N LEU A 123 10.56 -0.54 9.82
CA LEU A 123 10.51 0.90 10.10
C LEU A 123 9.07 1.41 10.30
N THR A 124 8.19 1.06 9.37
CA THR A 124 6.85 1.69 9.24
C THR A 124 5.72 0.67 9.03
N GLY A 125 6.06 -0.63 8.96
CA GLY A 125 5.11 -1.67 8.55
C GLY A 125 4.87 -1.70 7.03
N TYR A 126 5.70 -1.00 6.24
CA TYR A 126 5.63 -0.92 4.77
C TYR A 126 4.19 -0.79 4.25
N ALA A 127 3.54 0.31 4.61
CA ALA A 127 2.20 0.58 4.08
C ALA A 127 2.22 0.64 2.56
N ILE A 128 3.17 1.38 2.00
CA ILE A 128 3.47 1.57 0.56
C ILE A 128 2.24 1.73 -0.34
N ASN A 129 1.06 1.85 0.25
CA ASN A 129 -0.24 1.92 -0.42
C ASN A 129 -1.28 2.57 0.51
N PRO A 130 -1.80 3.77 0.18
CA PRO A 130 -2.83 4.43 0.97
C PRO A 130 -4.10 3.58 1.17
N ALA A 131 -4.59 2.92 0.14
CA ALA A 131 -5.81 2.13 0.24
C ALA A 131 -5.63 0.87 1.12
N ARG A 132 -4.42 0.27 1.08
CA ARG A 132 -4.05 -0.89 1.90
C ARG A 132 -4.01 -0.54 3.39
N ASP A 133 -3.72 0.70 3.74
CA ASP A 133 -3.68 1.15 5.13
C ASP A 133 -4.99 1.82 5.56
N LEU A 134 -5.44 2.83 4.83
CA LEU A 134 -6.59 3.65 5.24
C LEU A 134 -7.93 2.92 5.14
N GLY A 135 -8.10 2.01 4.18
CA GLY A 135 -9.33 1.20 4.08
C GLY A 135 -9.54 0.31 5.30
N PRO A 136 -8.59 -0.55 5.67
CA PRO A 136 -8.66 -1.33 6.90
C PRO A 136 -8.62 -0.48 8.17
N ARG A 137 -7.94 0.67 8.19
CA ARG A 137 -7.97 1.61 9.32
C ARG A 137 -9.38 2.14 9.57
N LEU A 138 -10.13 2.43 8.52
CA LEU A 138 -11.55 2.79 8.60
C LEU A 138 -12.37 1.61 9.14
N ALA A 139 -12.12 0.39 8.66
CA ALA A 139 -12.78 -0.81 9.19
C ALA A 139 -12.50 -0.98 10.69
N HIS A 140 -11.24 -0.84 11.14
CA HIS A 140 -10.91 -0.86 12.55
C HIS A 140 -11.66 0.22 13.34
N ALA A 141 -11.85 1.40 12.78
CA ALA A 141 -12.56 2.50 13.46
C ALA A 141 -14.04 2.18 13.68
N VAL A 142 -14.72 1.58 12.69
CA VAL A 142 -16.18 1.36 12.72
C VAL A 142 -16.59 -0.01 13.28
N LEU A 143 -15.74 -1.03 13.16
CA LEU A 143 -16.07 -2.37 13.64
C LEU A 143 -16.14 -2.44 15.17
N PRO A 144 -17.07 -3.24 15.73
CA PRO A 144 -17.24 -3.40 17.17
C PRO A 144 -16.20 -4.37 17.77
N ILE A 145 -14.92 -4.05 17.63
CA ILE A 145 -13.83 -4.87 18.15
C ILE A 145 -13.67 -4.58 19.65
N LYS A 146 -13.82 -5.61 20.49
CA LYS A 146 -13.72 -5.47 21.94
C LYS A 146 -12.31 -4.98 22.34
N GLY A 147 -12.23 -3.87 23.08
CA GLY A 147 -10.96 -3.33 23.59
C GLY A 147 -9.98 -2.87 22.49
N LYS A 148 -10.43 -2.42 21.33
CA LYS A 148 -9.59 -2.07 20.16
C LYS A 148 -8.67 -0.85 20.34
N GLY A 149 -9.01 0.09 21.20
CA GLY A 149 -8.26 1.34 21.35
C GLY A 149 -8.42 2.32 20.18
N SER A 150 -7.43 3.18 19.99
CA SER A 150 -7.40 4.19 18.93
C SER A 150 -7.03 3.59 17.58
N SER A 151 -7.62 4.11 16.50
CA SER A 151 -7.27 3.74 15.11
C SER A 151 -6.05 4.51 14.57
N ASN A 152 -5.38 5.33 15.39
CA ASN A 152 -4.14 6.08 15.06
C ASN A 152 -4.20 6.84 13.71
N TRP A 153 -5.25 7.65 13.52
CA TRP A 153 -5.45 8.42 12.29
C TRP A 153 -4.33 9.43 11.99
N GLY A 154 -3.64 9.92 13.04
CA GLY A 154 -2.48 10.79 12.86
C GLY A 154 -1.38 10.14 12.02
N TYR A 155 -1.19 8.83 12.18
CA TYR A 155 -0.24 8.08 11.34
C TYR A 155 -0.77 7.80 9.92
N GLY A 156 -2.08 7.78 9.73
CA GLY A 156 -2.70 7.61 8.41
C GLY A 156 -2.25 8.67 7.38
N ILE A 157 -1.85 9.85 7.83
CA ILE A 157 -1.28 10.91 6.97
C ILE A 157 0.05 10.45 6.35
N VAL A 158 0.88 9.76 7.12
CA VAL A 158 2.18 9.21 6.65
C VAL A 158 1.95 8.21 5.53
N THR A 159 1.01 7.28 5.74
CA THR A 159 0.68 6.22 4.77
C THR A 159 -0.04 6.73 3.51
N LEU A 160 -0.52 7.98 3.54
CA LEU A 160 -1.06 8.67 2.38
C LEU A 160 0.04 9.44 1.63
N ILE A 161 0.76 10.31 2.33
CA ILE A 161 1.70 11.27 1.70
C ILE A 161 2.97 10.56 1.22
N GLY A 162 3.57 9.70 2.04
CA GLY A 162 4.81 9.00 1.70
C GLY A 162 4.72 8.23 0.39
N PRO A 163 3.74 7.30 0.24
CA PRO A 163 3.58 6.54 -0.99
C PRO A 163 3.31 7.40 -2.23
N VAL A 164 2.53 8.47 -2.11
CA VAL A 164 2.27 9.38 -3.25
C VAL A 164 3.54 10.06 -3.72
N ILE A 165 4.36 10.59 -2.79
CA ILE A 165 5.64 11.21 -3.12
C ILE A 165 6.57 10.19 -3.80
N GLY A 166 6.71 9.00 -3.21
CA GLY A 166 7.58 7.94 -3.75
C GLY A 166 7.16 7.47 -5.14
N ALA A 167 5.86 7.28 -5.36
CA ALA A 167 5.32 6.85 -6.63
C ALA A 167 5.53 7.89 -7.75
N VAL A 168 5.28 9.16 -7.48
CA VAL A 168 5.49 10.25 -8.44
C VAL A 168 6.97 10.41 -8.76
N ALA A 169 7.85 10.40 -7.75
CA ALA A 169 9.29 10.48 -7.95
C ALA A 169 9.81 9.32 -8.82
N ALA A 170 9.34 8.10 -8.58
CA ALA A 170 9.72 6.92 -9.36
C ALA A 170 9.34 7.05 -10.84
N VAL A 171 8.13 7.50 -11.13
CA VAL A 171 7.64 7.66 -12.51
C VAL A 171 8.41 8.76 -13.24
N LEU A 172 8.64 9.90 -12.59
CA LEU A 172 9.39 11.00 -13.18
C LEU A 172 10.84 10.60 -13.47
N LEU A 173 11.52 9.95 -12.53
CA LEU A 173 12.88 9.48 -12.75
C LEU A 173 12.93 8.42 -13.86
N PHE A 174 11.99 7.47 -13.85
CA PHE A 174 11.93 6.42 -14.86
C PHE A 174 11.75 7.00 -16.27
N GLY A 175 10.90 8.01 -16.42
CA GLY A 175 10.68 8.70 -17.71
C GLY A 175 11.86 9.56 -18.17
N ALA A 176 12.75 9.96 -17.26
CA ALA A 176 13.94 10.74 -17.59
C ALA A 176 15.13 9.88 -18.05
N ILE A 177 15.08 8.55 -17.85
CA ILE A 177 16.15 7.63 -18.26
C ILE A 177 15.89 7.16 -19.70
N PRO A 178 16.84 7.33 -20.63
CA PRO A 178 16.71 6.75 -21.97
C PRO A 178 16.94 5.23 -21.90
N TRP A 179 15.87 4.47 -22.07
CA TRP A 179 15.87 3.00 -22.05
C TRP A 179 16.11 2.43 -23.44
#